data_04fe4af6326f7064f97f4390140116e6
#
_entry.id   04fe4af6326f7064f97f4390140116e6
#
_cell.length_a   1.000
_cell.length_b   1.000
_cell.length_c   1.000
_cell.angle_alpha   90.00
_cell.angle_beta   90.00
_cell.angle_gamma   90.00
#
_symmetry.space_group_name_H-M   'P 1'
#
loop_
_entity.id
_entity.type
_entity.pdbx_description
1 polymer ?
#
loop_
_entity_poly.entity_id
_entity_poly.type
_entity_poly.pdbx_seq_one_letter_code
_entity_poly.pdbx_strand_id
1 'polypeptide(L)'
;MRSRRMKTVGVIGLGNMGRGMAGSLRRGGYTVLGYDAAPGVALALAGQAVLSARDSVATIARDADVLLLSLPTSAVVEAVVLGAGGVLENARPGCIVIDTTTADPDSTRRVAAALAERGIGFVDGPVSGGPKGAATATMTMVLGGSDSDIAAIEPILAVISAKRVHVGPVGAGHTTKLLNNLLTGVHLLAASEAVRTARAAGVDPEKLVEALNGGSGRNSATLTNYPTWIFNGKFDSGFTMKLMRKDVRLALGLLDQFDSVAPVAREAARVWAASEVSVADGEDFNRIVDFVDPA
;
A
#
# COMPACT_ATOMS: atom_id res chain seq x y z
N MET A 1 -20.60 14.92 -25.64
CA MET A 1 -21.16 14.03 -24.61
C MET A 1 -20.78 14.60 -23.23
N ARG A 2 -21.74 14.89 -22.34
CA ARG A 2 -21.42 15.29 -20.96
C ARG A 2 -20.77 14.12 -20.26
N SER A 3 -19.51 14.25 -19.82
CA SER A 3 -18.83 13.27 -18.98
C SER A 3 -19.76 12.93 -17.80
N ARG A 4 -20.17 11.67 -17.68
CA ARG A 4 -20.97 11.18 -16.54
C ARG A 4 -20.10 11.33 -15.30
N ARG A 5 -20.44 12.23 -14.39
CA ARG A 5 -19.69 12.44 -13.16
C ARG A 5 -19.77 11.14 -12.34
N MET A 6 -18.62 10.48 -12.15
CA MET A 6 -18.52 9.30 -11.31
C MET A 6 -18.88 9.67 -9.86
N LYS A 7 -19.93 9.09 -9.32
CA LYS A 7 -20.47 9.46 -7.99
C LYS A 7 -20.44 8.30 -7.00
N THR A 8 -20.40 7.06 -7.50
CA THR A 8 -20.47 5.86 -6.67
C THR A 8 -19.12 5.14 -6.69
N VAL A 9 -18.48 5.05 -5.52
CA VAL A 9 -17.21 4.34 -5.34
C VAL A 9 -17.44 3.11 -4.50
N GLY A 10 -17.08 1.95 -5.06
CA GLY A 10 -17.07 0.68 -4.35
C GLY A 10 -15.69 0.43 -3.71
N VAL A 11 -15.63 0.21 -2.41
CA VAL A 11 -14.40 -0.14 -1.69
C VAL A 11 -14.44 -1.63 -1.35
N ILE A 12 -13.48 -2.39 -1.87
CA ILE A 12 -13.30 -3.82 -1.62
C ILE A 12 -12.05 -4.03 -0.76
N GLY A 13 -12.26 -4.61 0.43
CA GLY A 13 -11.26 -4.68 1.48
C GLY A 13 -11.37 -3.48 2.43
N LEU A 14 -11.92 -3.71 3.63
CA LEU A 14 -12.24 -2.69 4.62
C LEU A 14 -11.35 -2.81 5.87
N GLY A 15 -10.12 -3.27 5.69
CA GLY A 15 -9.07 -3.23 6.70
C GLY A 15 -8.69 -1.79 7.08
N ASN A 16 -7.57 -1.62 7.77
CA ASN A 16 -7.15 -0.29 8.27
C ASN A 16 -7.07 0.78 7.19
N MET A 17 -6.57 0.44 6.01
CA MET A 17 -6.45 1.39 4.89
C MET A 17 -7.81 1.62 4.20
N GLY A 18 -8.51 0.55 3.82
CA GLY A 18 -9.76 0.64 3.07
C GLY A 18 -10.85 1.38 3.82
N ARG A 19 -11.02 1.13 5.14
CA ARG A 19 -11.99 1.89 5.96
C ARG A 19 -11.64 3.37 6.06
N GLY A 20 -10.35 3.71 6.16
CA GLY A 20 -9.88 5.10 6.19
C GLY A 20 -10.20 5.83 4.89
N MET A 21 -9.91 5.19 3.73
CA MET A 21 -10.23 5.73 2.41
C MET A 21 -11.75 5.84 2.20
N ALA A 22 -12.54 4.84 2.61
CA ALA A 22 -14.00 4.90 2.56
C ALA A 22 -14.57 6.10 3.33
N GLY A 23 -14.05 6.35 4.55
CA GLY A 23 -14.41 7.52 5.34
C GLY A 23 -14.05 8.85 4.65
N SER A 24 -12.88 8.93 4.03
CA SER A 24 -12.44 10.10 3.27
C SER A 24 -13.32 10.35 2.04
N LEU A 25 -13.64 9.31 1.27
CA LEU A 25 -14.58 9.36 0.15
C LEU A 25 -15.97 9.85 0.57
N ARG A 26 -16.48 9.33 1.70
CA ARG A 26 -17.78 9.75 2.24
C ARG A 26 -17.79 11.24 2.61
N ARG A 27 -16.75 11.72 3.29
CA ARG A 27 -16.58 13.16 3.60
C ARG A 27 -16.45 14.01 2.35
N GLY A 28 -15.86 13.47 1.29
CA GLY A 28 -15.76 14.12 -0.03
C GLY A 28 -17.06 14.15 -0.83
N GLY A 29 -18.17 13.64 -0.28
CA GLY A 29 -19.50 13.69 -0.90
C GLY A 29 -19.80 12.57 -1.91
N TYR A 30 -19.00 11.50 -1.92
CA TYR A 30 -19.25 10.32 -2.75
C TYR A 30 -20.27 9.37 -2.10
N THR A 31 -21.04 8.66 -2.91
CA THR A 31 -21.77 7.47 -2.48
C THR A 31 -20.74 6.34 -2.36
N VAL A 32 -20.56 5.81 -1.15
CA VAL A 32 -19.59 4.76 -0.89
C VAL A 32 -20.30 3.44 -0.65
N LEU A 33 -19.96 2.43 -1.45
CA LEU A 33 -20.34 1.04 -1.26
C LEU A 33 -19.15 0.31 -0.64
N GLY A 34 -19.40 -0.70 0.20
CA GLY A 34 -18.32 -1.43 0.85
C GLY A 34 -18.56 -2.94 0.88
N TYR A 35 -17.50 -3.70 0.63
CA TYR A 35 -17.45 -5.14 0.78
C TYR A 35 -16.14 -5.57 1.46
N ASP A 36 -16.24 -6.52 2.36
CA ASP A 36 -15.11 -7.24 2.96
C ASP A 36 -15.46 -8.72 3.10
N ALA A 37 -14.48 -9.58 2.87
CA ALA A 37 -14.67 -11.02 3.03
C ALA A 37 -14.85 -11.44 4.49
N ALA A 38 -14.35 -10.64 5.44
CA ALA A 38 -14.55 -10.88 6.86
C ALA A 38 -15.99 -10.54 7.27
N PRO A 39 -16.73 -11.51 7.86
CA PRO A 39 -18.13 -11.31 8.21
C PRO A 39 -18.36 -10.11 9.15
N GLY A 40 -19.36 -9.32 8.86
CA GLY A 40 -19.80 -8.20 9.71
C GLY A 40 -19.00 -6.89 9.56
N VAL A 41 -17.82 -6.90 8.94
CA VAL A 41 -16.98 -5.68 8.80
C VAL A 41 -17.71 -4.59 8.02
N ALA A 42 -18.25 -4.92 6.85
CA ALA A 42 -18.99 -3.95 6.04
C ALA A 42 -20.26 -3.45 6.73
N LEU A 43 -20.99 -4.33 7.44
CA LEU A 43 -22.19 -3.98 8.19
C LEU A 43 -21.89 -3.05 9.38
N ALA A 44 -20.79 -3.28 10.10
CA ALA A 44 -20.36 -2.41 11.18
C ALA A 44 -20.09 -0.98 10.71
N LEU A 45 -19.43 -0.82 9.56
CA LEU A 45 -19.16 0.50 8.97
C LEU A 45 -20.43 1.14 8.37
N ALA A 46 -21.37 0.34 7.88
CA ALA A 46 -22.67 0.83 7.44
C ALA A 46 -23.48 1.39 8.63
N GLY A 47 -23.45 0.73 9.78
CA GLY A 47 -24.07 1.23 11.04
C GLY A 47 -23.49 2.57 11.51
N GLN A 48 -22.24 2.89 11.12
CA GLN A 48 -21.60 4.18 11.38
C GLN A 48 -21.83 5.21 10.26
N ALA A 49 -22.69 4.94 9.29
CA ALA A 49 -22.99 5.77 8.12
C ALA A 49 -21.76 6.11 7.24
N VAL A 50 -20.70 5.28 7.29
CA VAL A 50 -19.50 5.46 6.48
C VAL A 50 -19.72 5.01 5.04
N LEU A 51 -20.47 3.91 4.86
CA LEU A 51 -20.73 3.29 3.54
C LEU A 51 -22.07 2.55 3.55
N SER A 52 -22.49 2.09 2.37
CA SER A 52 -23.58 1.12 2.21
C SER A 52 -22.97 -0.26 1.97
N ALA A 53 -23.21 -1.21 2.87
CA ALA A 53 -22.67 -2.56 2.75
C ALA A 53 -23.22 -3.29 1.52
N ARG A 54 -22.37 -4.12 0.92
CA ARG A 54 -22.73 -5.09 -0.12
C ARG A 54 -22.35 -6.48 0.36
N ASP A 55 -23.06 -7.49 -0.13
CA ASP A 55 -22.91 -8.89 0.28
C ASP A 55 -21.89 -9.67 -0.57
N SER A 56 -21.49 -9.12 -1.71
CA SER A 56 -20.57 -9.78 -2.63
C SER A 56 -19.79 -8.81 -3.50
N VAL A 57 -18.69 -9.31 -4.09
CA VAL A 57 -17.94 -8.60 -5.13
C VAL A 57 -18.83 -8.33 -6.35
N ALA A 58 -19.68 -9.26 -6.72
CA ALA A 58 -20.58 -9.12 -7.87
C ALA A 58 -21.55 -7.94 -7.71
N THR A 59 -22.13 -7.76 -6.52
CA THR A 59 -23.09 -6.68 -6.27
C THR A 59 -22.39 -5.32 -6.24
N ILE A 60 -21.24 -5.20 -5.58
CA ILE A 60 -20.51 -3.94 -5.54
C ILE A 60 -19.97 -3.56 -6.93
N ALA A 61 -19.50 -4.53 -7.73
CA ALA A 61 -18.97 -4.29 -9.06
C ALA A 61 -20.04 -3.79 -10.06
N ARG A 62 -21.27 -4.31 -9.97
CA ARG A 62 -22.39 -3.84 -10.80
C ARG A 62 -22.82 -2.42 -10.50
N ASP A 63 -22.78 -2.01 -9.21
CA ASP A 63 -23.35 -0.77 -8.75
C ASP A 63 -22.36 0.40 -8.79
N ALA A 64 -21.05 0.14 -8.74
CA ALA A 64 -20.02 1.18 -8.67
C ALA A 64 -19.67 1.77 -10.05
N ASP A 65 -19.32 3.07 -10.07
CA ASP A 65 -18.68 3.73 -11.21
C ASP A 65 -17.15 3.54 -11.16
N VAL A 66 -16.59 3.46 -9.95
CA VAL A 66 -15.18 3.21 -9.67
C VAL A 66 -15.07 2.19 -8.55
N LEU A 67 -14.15 1.25 -8.69
CA LEU A 67 -13.81 0.27 -7.66
C LEU A 67 -12.44 0.57 -7.07
N LEU A 68 -12.34 0.67 -5.77
CA LEU A 68 -11.09 0.84 -5.02
C LEU A 68 -10.79 -0.46 -4.27
N LEU A 69 -9.69 -1.10 -4.63
CA LEU A 69 -9.20 -2.32 -3.99
C LEU A 69 -8.17 -1.95 -2.91
N SER A 70 -8.32 -2.54 -1.72
CA SER A 70 -7.37 -2.39 -0.61
C SER A 70 -7.16 -3.75 0.05
N LEU A 71 -6.39 -4.59 -0.64
CA LEU A 71 -6.28 -6.03 -0.39
C LEU A 71 -4.86 -6.42 0.08
N PRO A 72 -4.68 -7.59 0.71
CA PRO A 72 -3.38 -7.95 1.30
C PRO A 72 -2.32 -8.39 0.29
N THR A 73 -2.71 -9.03 -0.83
CA THR A 73 -1.78 -9.64 -1.79
C THR A 73 -2.31 -9.62 -3.22
N SER A 74 -1.40 -9.77 -4.20
CA SER A 74 -1.72 -9.93 -5.62
C SER A 74 -2.67 -11.10 -5.88
N ALA A 75 -2.47 -12.23 -5.22
CA ALA A 75 -3.34 -13.40 -5.37
C ALA A 75 -4.79 -13.11 -4.95
N VAL A 76 -4.99 -12.30 -3.91
CA VAL A 76 -6.34 -11.87 -3.50
C VAL A 76 -6.91 -10.89 -4.50
N VAL A 77 -6.11 -9.99 -5.08
CA VAL A 77 -6.55 -9.10 -6.17
C VAL A 77 -7.00 -9.92 -7.38
N GLU A 78 -6.19 -10.89 -7.83
CA GLU A 78 -6.55 -11.78 -8.94
C GLU A 78 -7.86 -12.54 -8.65
N ALA A 79 -8.01 -13.11 -7.47
CA ALA A 79 -9.23 -13.83 -7.08
C ALA A 79 -10.47 -12.92 -7.08
N VAL A 80 -10.35 -11.68 -6.56
CA VAL A 80 -11.44 -10.70 -6.51
C VAL A 80 -11.79 -10.19 -7.91
N VAL A 81 -10.79 -9.98 -8.76
CA VAL A 81 -11.03 -9.38 -10.07
C VAL A 81 -11.37 -10.42 -11.12
N LEU A 82 -10.61 -11.52 -11.21
CA LEU A 82 -10.71 -12.53 -12.28
C LEU A 82 -11.50 -13.77 -11.88
N GLY A 83 -11.72 -14.00 -10.58
CA GLY A 83 -12.45 -15.16 -10.07
C GLY A 83 -13.93 -15.13 -10.45
N ALA A 84 -14.60 -16.28 -10.31
CA ALA A 84 -16.02 -16.42 -10.56
C ALA A 84 -16.84 -15.46 -9.68
N GLY A 85 -17.78 -14.71 -10.27
CA GLY A 85 -18.53 -13.66 -9.61
C GLY A 85 -17.70 -12.42 -9.29
N GLY A 86 -16.49 -12.31 -9.85
CA GLY A 86 -15.56 -11.21 -9.64
C GLY A 86 -15.90 -9.94 -10.42
N VAL A 87 -14.97 -8.99 -10.36
CA VAL A 87 -15.10 -7.68 -11.01
C VAL A 87 -15.21 -7.81 -12.53
N LEU A 88 -14.39 -8.67 -13.15
CA LEU A 88 -14.35 -8.88 -14.60
C LEU A 88 -15.72 -9.28 -15.18
N GLU A 89 -16.45 -10.14 -14.47
CA GLU A 89 -17.76 -10.61 -14.91
C GLU A 89 -18.88 -9.59 -14.70
N ASN A 90 -18.78 -8.76 -13.68
CA ASN A 90 -19.90 -7.98 -13.15
C ASN A 90 -19.77 -6.46 -13.34
N ALA A 91 -18.56 -5.92 -13.48
CA ALA A 91 -18.38 -4.48 -13.68
C ALA A 91 -18.82 -4.06 -15.09
N ARG A 92 -19.34 -2.84 -15.19
CA ARG A 92 -19.82 -2.28 -16.46
C ARG A 92 -18.64 -1.72 -17.26
N PRO A 93 -18.70 -1.77 -18.59
CA PRO A 93 -17.78 -1.01 -19.44
C PRO A 93 -17.74 0.46 -19.00
N GLY A 94 -16.54 1.05 -18.95
CA GLY A 94 -16.30 2.41 -18.46
C GLY A 94 -16.13 2.49 -16.92
N CYS A 95 -16.26 1.40 -16.17
CA CYS A 95 -15.80 1.34 -14.79
C CYS A 95 -14.27 1.44 -14.75
N ILE A 96 -13.72 2.06 -13.70
CA ILE A 96 -12.27 2.09 -13.47
C ILE A 96 -11.96 1.42 -12.14
N VAL A 97 -11.01 0.49 -12.14
CA VAL A 97 -10.48 -0.16 -10.94
C VAL A 97 -9.22 0.60 -10.49
N ILE A 98 -9.19 0.99 -9.23
CA ILE A 98 -8.01 1.56 -8.55
C ILE A 98 -7.49 0.50 -7.59
N ASP A 99 -6.30 -0.03 -7.82
CA ASP A 99 -5.68 -0.99 -6.91
C ASP A 99 -4.66 -0.30 -6.00
N THR A 100 -5.01 -0.15 -4.72
CA THR A 100 -4.13 0.44 -3.70
C THR A 100 -3.30 -0.60 -2.94
N THR A 101 -3.41 -1.85 -3.30
CA THR A 101 -2.61 -2.97 -2.76
C THR A 101 -1.13 -2.74 -3.06
N THR A 102 -0.22 -3.24 -2.23
CA THR A 102 1.16 -3.42 -2.67
C THR A 102 1.28 -4.79 -3.32
N ALA A 103 1.30 -4.80 -4.66
CA ALA A 103 1.15 -5.98 -5.48
C ALA A 103 2.34 -6.22 -6.42
N ASP A 104 2.41 -7.43 -6.98
CA ASP A 104 3.35 -7.80 -8.04
C ASP A 104 2.95 -7.10 -9.35
N PRO A 105 3.86 -6.35 -9.99
CA PRO A 105 3.56 -5.63 -11.24
C PRO A 105 3.18 -6.53 -12.42
N ASP A 106 3.65 -7.79 -12.48
CA ASP A 106 3.26 -8.71 -13.54
C ASP A 106 1.82 -9.20 -13.36
N SER A 107 1.45 -9.52 -12.10
CA SER A 107 0.06 -9.78 -11.74
C SER A 107 -0.84 -8.60 -12.12
N THR A 108 -0.41 -7.39 -11.79
CA THR A 108 -1.11 -6.14 -12.13
C THR A 108 -1.36 -5.99 -13.62
N ARG A 109 -0.33 -6.22 -14.44
CA ARG A 109 -0.45 -6.14 -15.90
C ARG A 109 -1.41 -7.19 -16.48
N ARG A 110 -1.36 -8.43 -15.95
CA ARG A 110 -2.31 -9.49 -16.37
C ARG A 110 -3.76 -9.12 -16.03
N VAL A 111 -4.00 -8.66 -14.81
CA VAL A 111 -5.33 -8.21 -14.35
C VAL A 111 -5.85 -7.07 -15.22
N ALA A 112 -5.03 -6.06 -15.45
CA ALA A 112 -5.41 -4.90 -16.27
C ALA A 112 -5.70 -5.28 -17.73
N ALA A 113 -4.92 -6.18 -18.33
CA ALA A 113 -5.15 -6.66 -19.70
C ALA A 113 -6.51 -7.34 -19.81
N ALA A 114 -6.86 -8.23 -18.88
CA ALA A 114 -8.17 -8.89 -18.89
C ALA A 114 -9.34 -7.89 -18.73
N LEU A 115 -9.19 -6.89 -17.87
CA LEU A 115 -10.20 -5.84 -17.68
C LEU A 115 -10.39 -4.98 -18.93
N ALA A 116 -9.29 -4.66 -19.61
CA ALA A 116 -9.31 -3.85 -20.83
C ALA A 116 -10.12 -4.50 -21.97
N GLU A 117 -10.11 -5.84 -22.09
CA GLU A 117 -10.93 -6.58 -23.04
C GLU A 117 -12.45 -6.37 -22.83
N ARG A 118 -12.84 -5.97 -21.63
CA ARG A 118 -14.22 -5.65 -21.25
C ARG A 118 -14.49 -4.13 -21.20
N GLY A 119 -13.53 -3.30 -21.63
CA GLY A 119 -13.66 -1.85 -21.59
C GLY A 119 -13.67 -1.29 -20.17
N ILE A 120 -13.01 -1.96 -19.21
CA ILE A 120 -12.84 -1.56 -17.82
C ILE A 120 -11.42 -1.01 -17.65
N GLY A 121 -11.30 0.23 -17.16
CA GLY A 121 -10.02 0.87 -16.91
C GLY A 121 -9.34 0.31 -15.65
N PHE A 122 -8.00 0.44 -15.59
CA PHE A 122 -7.23 0.01 -14.42
C PHE A 122 -6.10 1.00 -14.10
N VAL A 123 -6.01 1.39 -12.84
CA VAL A 123 -4.93 2.22 -12.29
C VAL A 123 -4.37 1.53 -11.05
N ASP A 124 -3.09 1.19 -11.08
CA ASP A 124 -2.36 0.80 -9.87
C ASP A 124 -1.93 2.06 -9.12
N GLY A 125 -2.46 2.21 -7.91
CA GLY A 125 -2.30 3.40 -7.08
C GLY A 125 -1.91 3.06 -5.64
N PRO A 126 -0.79 2.35 -5.40
CA PRO A 126 -0.34 2.05 -4.06
C PRO A 126 -0.06 3.33 -3.26
N VAL A 127 -0.19 3.22 -1.94
CA VAL A 127 -0.20 4.35 -1.04
C VAL A 127 0.95 4.32 -0.03
N SER A 128 1.32 5.49 0.47
CA SER A 128 2.21 5.69 1.61
C SER A 128 1.59 6.70 2.57
N GLY A 129 1.75 6.47 3.90
CA GLY A 129 1.17 7.33 4.95
C GLY A 129 0.40 6.56 6.03
N GLY A 130 0.26 5.23 5.87
CA GLY A 130 -0.36 4.35 6.85
C GLY A 130 -1.84 4.61 7.14
N PRO A 131 -2.41 3.96 8.16
CA PRO A 131 -3.83 4.09 8.50
C PRO A 131 -4.25 5.53 8.84
N LYS A 132 -3.38 6.28 9.52
CA LYS A 132 -3.62 7.70 9.83
C LYS A 132 -3.75 8.52 8.55
N GLY A 133 -2.82 8.34 7.60
CA GLY A 133 -2.88 9.03 6.30
C GLY A 133 -4.15 8.70 5.51
N ALA A 134 -4.60 7.44 5.53
CA ALA A 134 -5.85 7.03 4.89
C ALA A 134 -7.07 7.70 5.51
N ALA A 135 -7.13 7.80 6.85
CA ALA A 135 -8.23 8.43 7.57
C ALA A 135 -8.27 9.94 7.40
N THR A 136 -7.12 10.60 7.24
CA THR A 136 -6.99 12.07 7.13
C THR A 136 -6.79 12.57 5.70
N ALA A 137 -6.78 11.66 4.69
CA ALA A 137 -6.53 11.97 3.29
C ALA A 137 -5.15 12.63 3.03
N THR A 138 -4.15 12.31 3.85
CA THR A 138 -2.80 12.87 3.74
C THR A 138 -1.79 11.91 3.10
N MET A 139 -2.28 10.83 2.49
CA MET A 139 -1.44 9.86 1.79
C MET A 139 -0.74 10.45 0.57
N THR A 140 0.40 9.86 0.23
CA THR A 140 0.98 9.96 -1.11
C THR A 140 0.59 8.73 -1.90
N MET A 141 0.09 8.92 -3.12
CA MET A 141 -0.19 7.87 -4.09
C MET A 141 0.80 7.92 -5.24
N VAL A 142 1.25 6.76 -5.69
CA VAL A 142 2.09 6.61 -6.88
C VAL A 142 1.25 5.87 -7.91
N LEU A 143 1.01 6.49 -9.07
CA LEU A 143 0.01 6.02 -10.02
C LEU A 143 0.68 5.43 -11.27
N GLY A 144 0.23 4.24 -11.65
CA GLY A 144 0.49 3.62 -12.93
C GLY A 144 -0.82 3.42 -13.69
N GLY A 145 -0.87 3.84 -14.95
CA GLY A 145 -2.11 3.72 -15.74
C GLY A 145 -2.12 4.64 -16.96
N SER A 146 -3.21 4.64 -17.73
CA SER A 146 -3.38 5.58 -18.83
C SER A 146 -3.68 6.99 -18.32
N ASP A 147 -3.23 8.02 -19.06
CA ASP A 147 -3.53 9.42 -18.76
C ASP A 147 -5.05 9.67 -18.69
N SER A 148 -5.81 9.00 -19.56
CA SER A 148 -7.27 9.14 -19.61
C SER A 148 -7.95 8.58 -18.37
N ASP A 149 -7.55 7.41 -17.89
CA ASP A 149 -8.13 6.80 -16.70
C ASP A 149 -7.78 7.61 -15.45
N ILE A 150 -6.50 8.00 -15.32
CA ILE A 150 -6.05 8.84 -14.20
C ILE A 150 -6.79 10.17 -14.17
N ALA A 151 -6.93 10.85 -15.30
CA ALA A 151 -7.68 12.10 -15.38
C ALA A 151 -9.17 11.93 -15.02
N ALA A 152 -9.78 10.82 -15.39
CA ALA A 152 -11.19 10.53 -15.09
C ALA A 152 -11.43 10.33 -13.56
N ILE A 153 -10.47 9.75 -12.83
CA ILE A 153 -10.58 9.49 -11.40
C ILE A 153 -9.88 10.53 -10.52
N GLU A 154 -9.21 11.53 -11.09
CA GLU A 154 -8.49 12.56 -10.32
C GLU A 154 -9.34 13.21 -9.21
N PRO A 155 -10.64 13.54 -9.40
CA PRO A 155 -11.45 14.06 -8.32
C PRO A 155 -11.65 13.11 -7.14
N ILE A 156 -11.61 11.78 -7.40
CA ILE A 156 -11.67 10.73 -6.37
C ILE A 156 -10.34 10.63 -5.64
N LEU A 157 -9.24 10.59 -6.40
CA LEU A 157 -7.89 10.52 -5.85
C LEU A 157 -7.57 11.73 -4.95
N ALA A 158 -8.03 12.93 -5.33
CA ALA A 158 -7.84 14.16 -4.56
C ALA A 158 -8.51 14.13 -3.18
N VAL A 159 -9.55 13.30 -3.00
CA VAL A 159 -10.28 13.19 -1.72
C VAL A 159 -9.62 12.20 -0.77
N ILE A 160 -8.81 11.28 -1.28
CA ILE A 160 -8.15 10.24 -0.46
C ILE A 160 -6.66 10.46 -0.26
N SER A 161 -6.05 11.44 -0.97
CA SER A 161 -4.61 11.66 -0.93
C SER A 161 -4.22 13.13 -1.06
N ALA A 162 -3.14 13.54 -0.38
CA ALA A 162 -2.58 14.89 -0.49
C ALA A 162 -1.63 15.03 -1.69
N LYS A 163 -0.92 13.96 -2.05
CA LYS A 163 0.05 13.97 -3.15
C LYS A 163 -0.19 12.78 -4.08
N ARG A 164 -0.13 13.04 -5.37
CA ARG A 164 -0.27 12.05 -6.44
C ARG A 164 0.86 12.23 -7.44
N VAL A 165 1.50 11.13 -7.82
CA VAL A 165 2.59 11.15 -8.80
C VAL A 165 2.29 10.08 -9.84
N HIS A 166 1.99 10.48 -11.06
CA HIS A 166 1.90 9.55 -12.19
C HIS A 166 3.31 9.21 -12.66
N VAL A 167 3.66 7.93 -12.64
CA VAL A 167 5.04 7.44 -12.87
C VAL A 167 5.17 6.59 -14.14
N GLY A 168 4.08 6.31 -14.83
CA GLY A 168 4.12 5.56 -16.07
C GLY A 168 2.88 4.70 -16.32
N PRO A 169 2.97 3.74 -17.26
CA PRO A 169 1.87 2.84 -17.58
C PRO A 169 1.51 1.91 -16.42
N VAL A 170 0.46 1.09 -16.60
CA VAL A 170 0.02 0.07 -15.64
C VAL A 170 1.18 -0.78 -15.15
N GLY A 171 1.29 -0.96 -13.85
CA GLY A 171 2.36 -1.66 -13.13
C GLY A 171 3.50 -0.74 -12.67
N ALA A 172 3.61 0.48 -13.20
CA ALA A 172 4.66 1.43 -12.80
C ALA A 172 4.48 1.93 -11.36
N GLY A 173 3.24 2.12 -10.90
CA GLY A 173 2.94 2.47 -9.52
C GLY A 173 3.38 1.40 -8.53
N HIS A 174 3.00 0.12 -8.77
CA HIS A 174 3.42 -1.00 -7.93
C HIS A 174 4.93 -1.22 -7.97
N THR A 175 5.58 -1.14 -9.14
CA THR A 175 7.04 -1.17 -9.27
C THR A 175 7.69 -0.11 -8.36
N THR A 176 7.24 1.13 -8.47
CA THR A 176 7.78 2.25 -7.67
C THR A 176 7.54 2.02 -6.17
N LYS A 177 6.36 1.49 -5.79
CA LYS A 177 6.05 1.19 -4.40
C LYS A 177 6.95 0.10 -3.82
N LEU A 178 7.22 -0.96 -4.57
CA LEU A 178 8.12 -2.03 -4.13
C LEU A 178 9.54 -1.51 -3.91
N LEU A 179 10.05 -0.70 -4.84
CA LEU A 179 11.37 -0.07 -4.70
C LEU A 179 11.41 0.90 -3.52
N ASN A 180 10.35 1.66 -3.28
CA ASN A 180 10.24 2.50 -2.09
C ASN A 180 10.30 1.67 -0.79
N ASN A 181 9.58 0.55 -0.72
CA ASN A 181 9.56 -0.27 0.50
C ASN A 181 10.89 -1.02 0.68
N LEU A 182 11.53 -1.45 -0.40
CA LEU A 182 12.89 -1.98 -0.35
C LEU A 182 13.88 -0.96 0.23
N LEU A 183 13.86 0.29 -0.25
CA LEU A 183 14.69 1.37 0.31
C LEU A 183 14.36 1.64 1.78
N THR A 184 13.08 1.62 2.17
CA THR A 184 12.68 1.74 3.57
C THR A 184 13.30 0.63 4.42
N GLY A 185 13.29 -0.61 3.93
CA GLY A 185 13.90 -1.75 4.60
C GLY A 185 15.42 -1.62 4.74
N VAL A 186 16.10 -1.18 3.69
CA VAL A 186 17.55 -0.91 3.70
C VAL A 186 17.89 0.19 4.71
N HIS A 187 17.16 1.30 4.67
CA HIS A 187 17.40 2.45 5.56
C HIS A 187 17.20 2.07 7.03
N LEU A 188 16.19 1.25 7.32
CA LEU A 188 15.89 0.86 8.69
C LEU A 188 16.99 -0.05 9.27
N LEU A 189 17.50 -1.00 8.48
CA LEU A 189 18.64 -1.84 8.87
C LEU A 189 19.90 -1.00 9.08
N ALA A 190 20.29 -0.17 8.10
CA ALA A 190 21.48 0.67 8.20
C ALA A 190 21.43 1.64 9.38
N ALA A 191 20.27 2.26 9.63
CA ALA A 191 20.07 3.14 10.78
C ALA A 191 20.15 2.36 12.10
N SER A 192 19.65 1.12 12.16
CA SER A 192 19.71 0.30 13.36
C SER A 192 21.15 -0.09 13.72
N GLU A 193 21.98 -0.41 12.71
CA GLU A 193 23.41 -0.69 12.90
C GLU A 193 24.16 0.54 13.40
N ALA A 194 23.90 1.71 12.80
CA ALA A 194 24.50 2.97 13.25
C ALA A 194 24.13 3.30 14.71
N VAL A 195 22.86 3.13 15.07
CA VAL A 195 22.37 3.38 16.43
C VAL A 195 22.99 2.39 17.44
N ARG A 196 23.09 1.11 17.11
CA ARG A 196 23.76 0.11 17.95
C ARG A 196 25.23 0.44 18.17
N THR A 197 25.95 0.78 17.08
CA THR A 197 27.36 1.13 17.14
C THR A 197 27.59 2.39 17.97
N ALA A 198 26.78 3.42 17.79
CA ALA A 198 26.87 4.65 18.55
C ALA A 198 26.65 4.43 20.06
N ARG A 199 25.66 3.59 20.43
CA ARG A 199 25.41 3.19 21.82
C ARG A 199 26.62 2.49 22.43
N ALA A 200 27.26 1.58 21.69
CA ALA A 200 28.48 0.90 22.13
C ALA A 200 29.66 1.87 22.29
N ALA A 201 29.71 2.93 21.48
CA ALA A 201 30.71 3.99 21.57
C ALA A 201 30.37 5.07 22.64
N GLY A 202 29.30 4.91 23.42
CA GLY A 202 28.90 5.87 24.45
C GLY A 202 28.17 7.11 23.97
N VAL A 203 27.69 7.10 22.70
CA VAL A 203 26.87 8.18 22.13
C VAL A 203 25.40 7.93 22.42
N ASP A 204 24.70 8.95 22.89
CA ASP A 204 23.26 8.91 23.10
C ASP A 204 22.51 8.69 21.77
N PRO A 205 21.66 7.65 21.65
CA PRO A 205 20.96 7.32 20.40
C PRO A 205 20.04 8.42 19.87
N GLU A 206 19.36 9.17 20.76
CA GLU A 206 18.46 10.24 20.31
C GLU A 206 19.27 11.42 19.77
N LYS A 207 20.41 11.75 20.42
CA LYS A 207 21.35 12.77 19.94
C LYS A 207 22.02 12.37 18.64
N LEU A 208 22.35 11.08 18.47
CA LEU A 208 22.84 10.57 17.18
C LEU A 208 21.81 10.84 16.08
N VAL A 209 20.56 10.42 16.27
CA VAL A 209 19.51 10.58 15.26
C VAL A 209 19.24 12.05 14.95
N GLU A 210 19.26 12.93 15.97
CA GLU A 210 19.18 14.39 15.78
C GLU A 210 20.30 14.91 14.86
N ALA A 211 21.54 14.48 15.12
CA ALA A 211 22.71 14.87 14.33
C ALA A 211 22.66 14.33 12.90
N LEU A 212 22.28 13.05 12.72
CA LEU A 212 22.12 12.44 11.39
C LEU A 212 21.05 13.17 10.55
N ASN A 213 19.98 13.65 11.18
CA ASN A 213 18.92 14.38 10.50
C ASN A 213 19.35 15.79 10.06
N GLY A 214 20.38 16.35 10.67
CA GLY A 214 21.06 17.59 10.22
C GLY A 214 22.07 17.36 9.09
N GLY A 215 22.47 16.12 8.83
CA GLY A 215 23.50 15.74 7.86
C GLY A 215 22.97 14.96 6.66
N SER A 216 23.90 14.43 5.86
CA SER A 216 23.62 13.62 4.66
C SER A 216 23.13 12.21 4.97
N GLY A 217 23.26 11.73 6.20
CA GLY A 217 22.73 10.42 6.64
C GLY A 217 21.21 10.40 6.88
N ARG A 218 20.54 11.54 6.73
CA ARG A 218 19.10 11.68 6.88
C ARG A 218 18.32 10.79 5.93
N ASN A 219 17.36 10.04 6.47
CA ASN A 219 16.46 9.17 5.69
C ASN A 219 15.12 8.94 6.43
N SER A 220 14.22 8.15 5.87
CA SER A 220 12.91 7.89 6.49
C SER A 220 13.01 7.24 7.88
N ALA A 221 13.97 6.34 8.09
CA ALA A 221 14.15 5.68 9.37
C ALA A 221 14.54 6.68 10.47
N THR A 222 15.50 7.57 10.19
CA THR A 222 15.96 8.57 11.15
C THR A 222 14.94 9.71 11.36
N LEU A 223 14.23 10.13 10.29
CA LEU A 223 13.24 11.21 10.35
C LEU A 223 11.92 10.80 11.00
N THR A 224 11.51 9.55 10.80
CA THR A 224 10.15 9.14 11.15
C THR A 224 10.12 7.91 12.05
N ASN A 225 10.76 6.80 11.67
CA ASN A 225 10.61 5.53 12.38
C ASN A 225 11.17 5.60 13.81
N TYR A 226 12.40 6.08 13.96
CA TYR A 226 13.04 6.19 15.27
C TYR A 226 12.28 7.14 16.22
N PRO A 227 12.00 8.40 15.86
CA PRO A 227 11.33 9.30 16.79
C PRO A 227 9.88 8.95 17.08
N THR A 228 9.18 8.33 16.11
CA THR A 228 7.73 8.12 16.24
C THR A 228 7.37 6.79 16.90
N TRP A 229 8.10 5.71 16.61
CA TRP A 229 7.70 4.35 17.00
C TRP A 229 8.77 3.56 17.77
N ILE A 230 10.07 3.83 17.53
CA ILE A 230 11.16 3.01 18.09
C ILE A 230 11.58 3.55 19.45
N PHE A 231 11.96 4.82 19.58
CA PHE A 231 12.44 5.38 20.84
C PHE A 231 11.41 5.38 21.95
N ASN A 232 10.13 5.57 21.62
CA ASN A 232 9.04 5.50 22.59
C ASN A 232 8.59 4.07 22.92
N GLY A 233 9.14 3.05 22.27
CA GLY A 233 8.86 1.63 22.48
C GLY A 233 7.45 1.17 22.05
N LYS A 234 6.66 2.01 21.35
CA LYS A 234 5.27 1.66 21.02
C LYS A 234 5.15 0.65 19.89
N PHE A 235 5.98 0.75 18.86
CA PHE A 235 5.94 -0.15 17.70
C PHE A 235 4.52 -0.34 17.14
N ASP A 236 3.84 0.79 16.89
CA ASP A 236 2.42 0.85 16.51
C ASP A 236 2.17 1.58 15.18
N SER A 237 3.09 1.44 14.23
CA SER A 237 2.97 2.06 12.90
C SER A 237 1.76 1.54 12.11
N GLY A 238 1.26 0.35 12.46
CA GLY A 238 0.17 -0.34 11.77
C GLY A 238 0.60 -1.08 10.51
N PHE A 239 1.92 -1.23 10.27
CA PHE A 239 2.51 -2.03 9.20
C PHE A 239 3.31 -3.19 9.80
N THR A 240 2.98 -4.43 9.43
CA THR A 240 3.52 -5.62 10.10
C THR A 240 4.80 -6.14 9.45
N MET A 241 5.58 -6.95 10.21
CA MET A 241 6.73 -7.69 9.69
C MET A 241 6.36 -8.53 8.46
N LYS A 242 5.23 -9.25 8.52
CA LYS A 242 4.73 -10.04 7.39
C LYS A 242 4.57 -9.23 6.11
N LEU A 243 3.97 -8.05 6.22
CA LEU A 243 3.75 -7.17 5.06
C LEU A 243 5.07 -6.63 4.51
N MET A 244 6.00 -6.22 5.37
CA MET A 244 7.29 -5.70 4.91
C MET A 244 8.13 -6.81 4.27
N ARG A 245 8.19 -8.01 4.87
CA ARG A 245 8.87 -9.17 4.27
C ARG A 245 8.29 -9.55 2.92
N LYS A 246 6.95 -9.50 2.78
CA LYS A 246 6.28 -9.71 1.48
C LYS A 246 6.75 -8.69 0.46
N ASP A 247 6.77 -7.40 0.82
CA ASP A 247 7.14 -6.32 -0.10
C ASP A 247 8.61 -6.43 -0.52
N VAL A 248 9.51 -6.77 0.42
CA VAL A 248 10.93 -7.02 0.14
C VAL A 248 11.12 -8.21 -0.81
N ARG A 249 10.39 -9.32 -0.60
CA ARG A 249 10.43 -10.48 -1.52
C ARG A 249 9.95 -10.13 -2.93
N LEU A 250 8.87 -9.36 -3.04
CA LEU A 250 8.37 -8.89 -4.35
C LEU A 250 9.39 -7.96 -5.03
N ALA A 251 10.04 -7.09 -4.27
CA ALA A 251 11.09 -6.23 -4.81
C ALA A 251 12.31 -7.03 -5.29
N LEU A 252 12.71 -8.10 -4.58
CA LEU A 252 13.74 -9.02 -5.07
C LEU A 252 13.37 -9.67 -6.40
N GLY A 253 12.11 -10.12 -6.53
CA GLY A 253 11.60 -10.66 -7.79
C GLY A 253 11.74 -9.67 -8.96
N LEU A 254 11.52 -8.38 -8.72
CA LEU A 254 11.79 -7.34 -9.71
C LEU A 254 13.27 -7.21 -10.05
N LEU A 255 14.16 -7.25 -9.06
CA LEU A 255 15.61 -7.18 -9.29
C LEU A 255 16.07 -8.37 -10.13
N ASP A 256 15.53 -9.56 -9.90
CA ASP A 256 15.84 -10.77 -10.65
C ASP A 256 15.30 -10.68 -12.09
N GLN A 257 14.05 -10.24 -12.26
CA GLN A 257 13.42 -10.09 -13.57
C GLN A 257 14.18 -9.16 -14.52
N PHE A 258 14.84 -8.14 -13.98
CA PHE A 258 15.58 -7.15 -14.76
C PHE A 258 17.12 -7.31 -14.65
N ASP A 259 17.61 -8.46 -14.18
CA ASP A 259 19.02 -8.75 -13.99
C ASP A 259 19.79 -7.62 -13.26
N SER A 260 19.12 -6.98 -12.29
CA SER A 260 19.66 -5.80 -11.62
C SER A 260 20.80 -6.15 -10.68
N VAL A 261 21.95 -5.48 -10.84
CA VAL A 261 23.08 -5.56 -9.92
C VAL A 261 22.76 -4.71 -8.69
N ALA A 262 22.37 -5.34 -7.60
CA ALA A 262 21.89 -4.66 -6.38
C ALA A 262 22.38 -5.38 -5.10
N PRO A 263 23.69 -5.43 -4.81
CA PRO A 263 24.23 -6.21 -3.70
C PRO A 263 23.71 -5.72 -2.34
N VAL A 264 23.59 -4.42 -2.12
CA VAL A 264 23.07 -3.85 -0.86
C VAL A 264 21.61 -4.25 -0.62
N ALA A 265 20.78 -4.16 -1.65
CA ALA A 265 19.37 -4.54 -1.55
C ALA A 265 19.17 -6.05 -1.30
N ARG A 266 20.00 -6.88 -1.95
CA ARG A 266 19.97 -8.33 -1.77
C ARG A 266 20.39 -8.73 -0.36
N GLU A 267 21.43 -8.11 0.17
CA GLU A 267 21.86 -8.37 1.55
C GLU A 267 20.78 -7.91 2.56
N ALA A 268 20.22 -6.72 2.40
CA ALA A 268 19.11 -6.29 3.23
C ALA A 268 17.93 -7.27 3.19
N ALA A 269 17.59 -7.77 2.01
CA ALA A 269 16.51 -8.74 1.86
C ALA A 269 16.81 -10.09 2.54
N ARG A 270 18.08 -10.54 2.51
CA ARG A 270 18.52 -11.71 3.27
C ARG A 270 18.30 -11.52 4.77
N VAL A 271 18.69 -10.37 5.31
CA VAL A 271 18.50 -10.04 6.75
C VAL A 271 17.01 -9.98 7.09
N TRP A 272 16.17 -9.37 6.25
CA TRP A 272 14.72 -9.37 6.45
C TRP A 272 14.12 -10.78 6.48
N ALA A 273 14.57 -11.68 5.60
CA ALA A 273 14.15 -13.07 5.61
C ALA A 273 14.63 -13.81 6.85
N ALA A 274 15.91 -13.65 7.23
CA ALA A 274 16.48 -14.29 8.43
C ALA A 274 15.73 -13.89 9.71
N SER A 275 15.15 -12.70 9.77
CA SER A 275 14.38 -12.24 10.93
C SER A 275 13.10 -13.06 11.22
N GLU A 276 12.65 -13.92 10.29
CA GLU A 276 11.47 -14.78 10.49
C GLU A 276 11.62 -15.75 11.68
N VAL A 277 12.85 -16.10 12.04
CA VAL A 277 13.11 -17.04 13.14
C VAL A 277 12.88 -16.45 14.54
N SER A 278 12.90 -15.12 14.68
CA SER A 278 12.87 -14.47 16.00
C SER A 278 11.87 -13.33 16.14
N VAL A 279 11.41 -12.75 15.05
CA VAL A 279 10.42 -11.65 15.07
C VAL A 279 9.13 -12.13 14.41
N ALA A 280 8.04 -12.20 15.16
CA ALA A 280 6.78 -12.75 14.68
C ALA A 280 6.16 -11.90 13.55
N ASP A 281 5.46 -12.54 12.62
CA ASP A 281 4.80 -11.93 11.47
C ASP A 281 3.80 -10.82 11.81
N GLY A 282 3.13 -10.93 12.95
CA GLY A 282 2.13 -9.96 13.43
C GLY A 282 2.72 -8.72 14.09
N GLU A 283 4.01 -8.72 14.41
CA GLU A 283 4.68 -7.59 15.04
C GLU A 283 4.82 -6.41 14.07
N ASP A 284 4.99 -5.22 14.63
CA ASP A 284 5.27 -4.02 13.85
C ASP A 284 6.62 -4.15 13.13
N PHE A 285 6.70 -3.73 11.88
CA PHE A 285 7.90 -3.91 11.05
C PHE A 285 9.14 -3.17 11.60
N ASN A 286 8.95 -2.16 12.45
CA ASN A 286 10.04 -1.47 13.11
C ASN A 286 10.78 -2.37 14.13
N ARG A 287 10.18 -3.50 14.54
CA ARG A 287 10.86 -4.52 15.38
C ARG A 287 12.08 -5.15 14.73
N ILE A 288 12.29 -4.96 13.45
CA ILE A 288 13.53 -5.38 12.79
C ILE A 288 14.78 -4.78 13.45
N VAL A 289 14.68 -3.62 14.12
CA VAL A 289 15.81 -3.00 14.81
C VAL A 289 16.31 -3.81 16.03
N ASP A 290 15.44 -4.67 16.56
CA ASP A 290 15.78 -5.58 17.67
C ASP A 290 16.45 -6.87 17.16
N PHE A 291 16.35 -7.14 15.86
CA PHE A 291 16.98 -8.30 15.22
C PHE A 291 18.47 -8.06 15.01
N VAL A 292 19.29 -8.99 15.51
CA VAL A 292 20.72 -9.05 15.20
C VAL A 292 20.93 -10.35 14.43
N ASP A 293 21.34 -10.23 13.18
CA ASP A 293 21.65 -11.37 12.33
C ASP A 293 22.85 -12.12 12.94
N PRO A 294 22.74 -13.41 13.24
CA PRO A 294 23.86 -14.17 13.76
C PRO A 294 24.98 -14.44 12.73
N ALA A 295 24.77 -14.04 11.45
CA ALA A 295 25.63 -14.17 10.25
C ALA A 295 26.11 -15.58 9.96
#